data_925390c01fbe402a5b35d3e3c0f97d34
#
_entry.id   925390c01fbe402a5b35d3e3c0f97d34
#
_cell.length_a   1.000
_cell.length_b   1.000
_cell.length_c   1.000
_cell.angle_alpha   90.00
_cell.angle_beta   90.00
_cell.angle_gamma   90.00
#
_symmetry.space_group_name_H-M   'P 1'
#
loop_
_entity.id
_entity.type
_entity.pdbx_description
1 polymer ?
#
loop_
_entity_poly.entity_id
_entity_poly.type
_entity_poly.pdbx_seq_one_letter_code
_entity_poly.pdbx_strand_id
1 'polypeptide(L)'
;MEDTAIPYELPEVKDHSFFFIDQCVKTNVEAKLHRHDAWELYYVVHGCGRRMAGDTLQPFAAGDVALIPPSMLHRWEYAPDSADKRGYVRYLMVAFSHSLVERCVDVFPELRNRLAGIQFPTDARKFGSESSRIIRKTLSRMNDLDELGRLCEMFRLLPVIFTSSDHTFAGKPMRIERDVRRMQQISAYLMAHYVHTISLDEIAAEVGMNRSAFCSYFKRCKGMTFSEFVTRYRLNTACELLVHSQKQVSEIC
;
A
#
# COMPACT_ATOMS: atom_id res chain seq x y z
N MET A 1 23.96 8.74 5.02
CA MET A 1 22.69 8.74 5.78
C MET A 1 22.04 7.39 5.50
N GLU A 2 22.00 6.56 6.51
CA GLU A 2 21.38 5.24 6.42
C GLU A 2 19.88 5.41 6.17
N ASP A 3 19.40 4.76 5.13
CA ASP A 3 17.97 4.71 4.77
C ASP A 3 17.25 3.78 5.77
N THR A 4 16.85 4.35 6.90
CA THR A 4 16.11 3.67 7.97
C THR A 4 14.60 3.68 7.74
N ALA A 5 14.15 3.73 6.50
CA ALA A 5 12.73 3.56 6.17
C ALA A 5 12.30 2.14 6.56
N ILE A 6 11.66 2.03 7.72
CA ILE A 6 11.10 0.77 8.22
C ILE A 6 9.92 0.43 7.30
N PRO A 7 9.91 -0.75 6.64
CA PRO A 7 8.71 -1.20 5.98
C PRO A 7 7.62 -1.33 7.04
N TYR A 8 6.56 -0.56 6.94
CA TYR A 8 5.35 -0.76 7.71
C TYR A 8 4.61 -1.93 7.07
N GLU A 9 4.70 -3.09 7.69
CA GLU A 9 3.85 -4.21 7.29
C GLU A 9 2.43 -3.85 7.77
N LEU A 10 1.55 -3.54 6.81
CA LEU A 10 0.12 -3.60 7.10
C LEU A 10 -0.18 -4.99 7.66
N PRO A 11 -1.03 -5.12 8.69
CA PRO A 11 -1.44 -6.44 9.20
C PRO A 11 -1.79 -7.32 8.02
N GLU A 12 -1.29 -8.57 7.99
CA GLU A 12 -1.49 -9.47 6.86
C GLU A 12 -2.99 -9.52 6.49
N VAL A 13 -3.30 -9.20 5.23
CA VAL A 13 -4.65 -9.18 4.67
C VAL A 13 -5.13 -10.64 4.48
N LYS A 14 -5.11 -11.47 5.52
CA LYS A 14 -5.56 -12.86 5.42
C LYS A 14 -7.08 -12.97 5.42
N ASP A 15 -7.75 -12.09 6.16
CA ASP A 15 -9.20 -12.13 6.37
C ASP A 15 -9.95 -10.89 5.88
N HIS A 16 -9.25 -9.87 5.37
CA HIS A 16 -9.86 -8.60 4.94
C HIS A 16 -9.43 -8.19 3.54
N SER A 17 -10.38 -7.77 2.72
CA SER A 17 -10.09 -7.27 1.36
C SER A 17 -9.40 -5.90 1.37
N PHE A 18 -9.57 -5.13 2.45
CA PHE A 18 -8.97 -3.82 2.70
C PHE A 18 -9.05 -3.49 4.19
N PHE A 19 -8.28 -2.50 4.63
CA PHE A 19 -8.34 -1.98 5.99
C PHE A 19 -9.03 -0.62 6.00
N PHE A 20 -10.00 -0.45 6.89
CA PHE A 20 -10.56 0.84 7.26
C PHE A 20 -10.11 1.20 8.68
N ILE A 21 -9.53 2.37 8.83
CA ILE A 21 -8.94 2.86 10.08
C ILE A 21 -9.54 4.23 10.41
N ASP A 22 -10.09 4.35 11.61
CA ASP A 22 -10.45 5.63 12.27
C ASP A 22 -9.52 5.80 13.47
N GLN A 23 -8.61 6.76 13.39
CA GLN A 23 -7.61 6.96 14.42
C GLN A 23 -7.64 8.37 14.99
N CYS A 24 -7.64 8.42 16.33
CA CYS A 24 -7.28 9.60 17.09
C CYS A 24 -5.88 9.41 17.68
N VAL A 25 -4.92 10.22 17.27
CA VAL A 25 -3.52 10.11 17.70
C VAL A 25 -3.05 11.40 18.33
N LYS A 26 -2.11 11.31 19.28
CA LYS A 26 -1.44 12.49 19.83
C LYS A 26 -0.44 13.04 18.84
N THR A 27 -0.32 14.36 18.75
CA THR A 27 0.63 15.03 17.83
C THR A 27 2.10 14.79 18.17
N ASN A 28 2.41 14.39 19.42
CA ASN A 28 3.77 14.05 19.83
C ASN A 28 4.20 12.61 19.46
N VAL A 29 3.31 11.84 18.85
CA VAL A 29 3.68 10.53 18.30
C VAL A 29 4.36 10.75 16.95
N GLU A 30 5.65 10.44 16.88
CA GLU A 30 6.43 10.59 15.67
C GLU A 30 5.90 9.63 14.60
N ALA A 31 5.32 10.18 13.55
CA ALA A 31 4.93 9.41 12.38
C ALA A 31 6.21 8.98 11.62
N LYS A 32 6.56 7.71 11.72
CA LYS A 32 7.74 7.17 11.04
C LYS A 32 7.57 7.26 9.53
N LEU A 33 8.64 7.64 8.85
CA LEU A 33 8.73 7.54 7.40
C LEU A 33 8.65 6.06 7.00
N HIS A 34 7.68 5.69 6.18
CA HIS A 34 7.42 4.30 5.83
C HIS A 34 6.92 4.14 4.40
N ARG A 35 6.84 2.91 3.94
CA ARG A 35 6.22 2.48 2.67
C ARG A 35 5.60 1.11 2.84
N HIS A 36 4.55 0.84 2.11
CA HIS A 36 3.89 -0.47 2.02
C HIS A 36 3.37 -0.71 0.60
N ASP A 37 3.07 -1.95 0.27
CA ASP A 37 2.61 -2.34 -1.07
C ASP A 37 1.07 -2.29 -1.18
N ALA A 38 0.49 -1.19 -0.73
CA ALA A 38 -0.94 -0.93 -0.80
C ALA A 38 -1.21 0.53 -1.18
N TRP A 39 -2.34 0.77 -1.81
CA TRP A 39 -2.92 2.10 -1.92
C TRP A 39 -3.33 2.59 -0.55
N GLU A 40 -3.06 3.85 -0.25
CA GLU A 40 -3.54 4.52 0.95
C GLU A 40 -4.40 5.73 0.57
N LEU A 41 -5.69 5.68 0.91
CA LEU A 41 -6.59 6.81 0.82
C LEU A 41 -6.72 7.43 2.19
N TYR A 42 -6.19 8.63 2.38
CA TYR A 42 -6.09 9.31 3.67
C TYR A 42 -6.96 10.55 3.70
N TYR A 43 -7.81 10.68 4.71
CA TYR A 43 -8.64 11.85 4.98
C TYR A 43 -8.29 12.46 6.35
N VAL A 44 -7.87 13.71 6.36
CA VAL A 44 -7.61 14.49 7.57
C VAL A 44 -8.92 15.02 8.13
N VAL A 45 -9.41 14.44 9.22
CA VAL A 45 -10.65 14.89 9.88
C VAL A 45 -10.37 16.12 10.72
N HIS A 46 -9.30 16.10 11.53
CA HIS A 46 -8.90 17.19 12.41
C HIS A 46 -7.38 17.28 12.52
N GLY A 47 -6.87 18.49 12.51
CA GLY A 47 -5.45 18.79 12.55
C GLY A 47 -4.90 19.31 11.23
N CYS A 48 -3.67 19.78 11.26
CA CYS A 48 -2.90 20.19 10.09
C CYS A 48 -1.43 19.85 10.31
N GLY A 49 -0.63 19.95 9.24
CA GLY A 49 0.78 19.63 9.33
C GLY A 49 1.46 19.57 7.97
N ARG A 50 2.45 18.70 7.84
CA ARG A 50 3.22 18.49 6.61
C ARG A 50 3.18 17.03 6.20
N ARG A 51 2.85 16.76 4.95
CA ARG A 51 2.89 15.43 4.35
C ARG A 51 4.11 15.32 3.46
N MET A 52 4.91 14.30 3.69
CA MET A 52 5.91 13.84 2.75
C MET A 52 5.30 12.71 1.91
N ALA A 53 5.33 12.83 0.60
CA ALA A 53 4.96 11.77 -0.34
C ALA A 53 6.03 11.73 -1.45
N GLY A 54 6.80 10.64 -1.48
CA GLY A 54 7.95 10.51 -2.36
C GLY A 54 8.97 11.65 -2.13
N ASP A 55 9.26 12.40 -3.19
CA ASP A 55 10.22 13.51 -3.19
C ASP A 55 9.63 14.86 -2.73
N THR A 56 8.36 14.89 -2.38
CA THR A 56 7.61 16.13 -2.19
C THR A 56 7.13 16.28 -0.75
N LEU A 57 7.38 17.45 -0.16
CA LEU A 57 6.89 17.85 1.15
C LEU A 57 5.88 19.00 0.98
N GLN A 58 4.62 18.75 1.35
CA GLN A 58 3.54 19.73 1.21
C GLN A 58 2.76 19.89 2.52
N PRO A 59 2.19 21.07 2.79
CA PRO A 59 1.26 21.25 3.90
C PRO A 59 -0.05 20.49 3.63
N PHE A 60 -0.69 20.08 4.72
CA PHE A 60 -2.07 19.58 4.72
C PHE A 60 -2.88 20.21 5.84
N ALA A 61 -4.20 20.19 5.70
CA ALA A 61 -5.13 20.71 6.69
C ALA A 61 -6.36 19.80 6.83
N ALA A 62 -7.16 20.05 7.86
CA ALA A 62 -8.45 19.39 8.03
C ALA A 62 -9.33 19.56 6.78
N GLY A 63 -9.94 18.47 6.35
CA GLY A 63 -10.69 18.38 5.11
C GLY A 63 -9.88 17.85 3.91
N ASP A 64 -8.56 17.82 3.97
CA ASP A 64 -7.72 17.28 2.88
C ASP A 64 -7.92 15.77 2.72
N VAL A 65 -7.98 15.34 1.47
CA VAL A 65 -8.00 13.94 1.08
C VAL A 65 -6.86 13.70 0.10
N ALA A 66 -6.06 12.67 0.35
CA ALA A 66 -4.95 12.30 -0.53
C ALA A 66 -4.92 10.80 -0.78
N LEU A 67 -4.46 10.42 -1.98
CA LEU A 67 -4.17 9.06 -2.38
C LEU A 67 -2.67 8.89 -2.51
N ILE A 68 -2.12 7.91 -1.81
CA ILE A 68 -0.73 7.50 -1.90
C ILE A 68 -0.65 6.17 -2.64
N PRO A 69 0.12 6.07 -3.74
CA PRO A 69 0.29 4.81 -4.46
C PRO A 69 1.13 3.79 -3.69
N PRO A 70 1.01 2.49 -4.03
CA PRO A 70 1.85 1.43 -3.48
C PRO A 70 3.35 1.75 -3.58
N SER A 71 4.10 1.30 -2.60
CA SER A 71 5.56 1.42 -2.51
C SER A 71 6.11 2.86 -2.46
N MET A 72 5.25 3.87 -2.40
CA MET A 72 5.68 5.26 -2.22
C MET A 72 6.09 5.52 -0.78
N LEU A 73 7.30 6.05 -0.60
CA LEU A 73 7.78 6.50 0.71
C LEU A 73 6.94 7.69 1.17
N HIS A 74 6.33 7.61 2.34
CA HIS A 74 5.46 8.69 2.84
C HIS A 74 5.41 8.80 4.36
N ARG A 75 4.97 9.98 4.82
CA ARG A 75 4.79 10.31 6.24
C ARG A 75 3.80 11.46 6.38
N TRP A 76 2.97 11.40 7.42
CA TRP A 76 2.09 12.48 7.86
C TRP A 76 2.62 13.01 9.19
N GLU A 77 3.05 14.25 9.22
CA GLU A 77 3.59 14.92 10.40
C GLU A 77 2.66 16.05 10.82
N TYR A 78 1.93 15.84 11.90
CA TYR A 78 0.99 16.83 12.43
C TYR A 78 1.71 17.90 13.23
N ALA A 79 1.29 19.15 13.06
CA ALA A 79 1.79 20.27 13.87
C ALA A 79 1.28 20.16 15.31
N PRO A 80 2.13 20.34 16.32
CA PRO A 80 1.75 20.19 17.74
C PRO A 80 0.58 21.08 18.15
N ASP A 81 0.48 22.28 17.61
CA ASP A 81 -0.56 23.28 17.85
C ASP A 81 -1.87 23.03 17.09
N SER A 82 -1.89 22.01 16.22
CA SER A 82 -3.08 21.64 15.44
C SER A 82 -4.02 20.65 16.14
N ALA A 83 -3.65 20.17 17.32
CA ALA A 83 -4.42 19.24 18.11
C ALA A 83 -5.67 19.90 18.75
N ASP A 84 -6.66 19.08 19.08
CA ASP A 84 -7.78 19.49 19.91
C ASP A 84 -7.34 19.82 21.35
N LYS A 85 -8.30 20.25 22.19
CA LYS A 85 -8.04 20.58 23.60
C LYS A 85 -7.49 19.42 24.44
N ARG A 86 -7.58 18.18 23.94
CA ARG A 86 -7.04 16.97 24.59
C ARG A 86 -5.68 16.54 24.01
N GLY A 87 -5.15 17.28 23.03
CA GLY A 87 -3.88 16.97 22.36
C GLY A 87 -3.99 15.94 21.22
N TYR A 88 -5.18 15.70 20.66
CA TYR A 88 -5.41 14.71 19.61
C TYR A 88 -5.71 15.35 18.26
N VAL A 89 -5.26 14.68 17.22
CA VAL A 89 -5.68 14.86 15.83
C VAL A 89 -6.41 13.61 15.37
N ARG A 90 -7.22 13.71 14.30
CA ARG A 90 -8.02 12.58 13.82
C ARG A 90 -7.92 12.44 12.30
N TYR A 91 -7.82 11.20 11.85
CA TYR A 91 -7.88 10.86 10.44
C TYR A 91 -8.69 9.58 10.19
N LEU A 92 -9.22 9.46 8.99
CA LEU A 92 -9.77 8.22 8.43
C LEU A 92 -8.87 7.76 7.30
N MET A 93 -8.63 6.47 7.21
CA MET A 93 -7.79 5.89 6.18
C MET A 93 -8.37 4.59 5.67
N VAL A 94 -8.24 4.35 4.37
CA VAL A 94 -8.46 3.05 3.75
C VAL A 94 -7.17 2.62 3.08
N ALA A 95 -6.69 1.42 3.43
CA ALA A 95 -5.58 0.79 2.76
C ALA A 95 -6.05 -0.46 2.01
N PHE A 96 -5.67 -0.61 0.74
CA PHE A 96 -6.11 -1.73 -0.11
C PHE A 96 -5.05 -2.09 -1.16
N SER A 97 -5.01 -3.36 -1.52
CA SER A 97 -4.04 -3.87 -2.50
C SER A 97 -4.43 -3.51 -3.94
N HIS A 98 -3.44 -3.47 -4.82
CA HIS A 98 -3.69 -3.35 -6.26
C HIS A 98 -4.52 -4.54 -6.78
N SER A 99 -4.22 -5.74 -6.31
CA SER A 99 -4.93 -6.96 -6.69
C SER A 99 -6.42 -6.96 -6.29
N LEU A 100 -6.81 -6.22 -5.24
CA LEU A 100 -8.24 -6.03 -4.95
C LEU A 100 -8.94 -5.32 -6.11
N VAL A 101 -8.35 -4.24 -6.62
CA VAL A 101 -8.93 -3.45 -7.72
C VAL A 101 -9.04 -4.30 -8.98
N GLU A 102 -7.98 -5.05 -9.33
CA GLU A 102 -7.97 -5.96 -10.48
C GLU A 102 -9.08 -7.01 -10.37
N ARG A 103 -9.17 -7.70 -9.23
CA ARG A 103 -10.25 -8.70 -8.98
C ARG A 103 -11.64 -8.07 -9.06
N CYS A 104 -11.83 -6.88 -8.54
CA CYS A 104 -13.12 -6.18 -8.65
C CYS A 104 -13.48 -5.88 -10.10
N VAL A 105 -12.51 -5.47 -10.93
CA VAL A 105 -12.70 -5.23 -12.37
C VAL A 105 -12.99 -6.54 -13.11
N ASP A 106 -12.36 -7.63 -12.74
CA ASP A 106 -12.56 -8.93 -13.39
C ASP A 106 -13.95 -9.53 -13.07
N VAL A 107 -14.39 -9.42 -11.83
CA VAL A 107 -15.60 -10.07 -11.33
C VAL A 107 -16.86 -9.22 -11.59
N PHE A 108 -16.79 -7.89 -11.44
CA PHE A 108 -17.96 -7.00 -11.49
C PHE A 108 -18.00 -6.18 -12.79
N PRO A 109 -18.89 -6.50 -13.75
CA PRO A 109 -19.02 -5.73 -15.00
C PRO A 109 -19.26 -4.24 -14.80
N GLU A 110 -19.98 -3.86 -13.74
CA GLU A 110 -20.30 -2.47 -13.41
C GLU A 110 -19.02 -1.67 -13.05
N LEU A 111 -18.08 -2.29 -12.35
CA LEU A 111 -16.77 -1.69 -12.05
C LEU A 111 -15.87 -1.73 -13.28
N ARG A 112 -15.87 -2.83 -14.03
CA ARG A 112 -15.11 -2.94 -15.28
C ARG A 112 -15.48 -1.81 -16.25
N ASN A 113 -16.75 -1.53 -16.48
CA ASN A 113 -17.20 -0.47 -17.37
C ASN A 113 -16.74 0.92 -16.91
N ARG A 114 -16.54 1.13 -15.62
CA ARG A 114 -16.09 2.41 -15.07
C ARG A 114 -14.57 2.54 -14.96
N LEU A 115 -13.87 1.42 -14.80
CA LEU A 115 -12.44 1.36 -14.54
C LEU A 115 -11.63 0.80 -15.73
N ALA A 116 -12.31 0.41 -16.83
CA ALA A 116 -11.63 -0.12 -18.03
C ALA A 116 -10.71 0.95 -18.65
N GLY A 117 -9.48 0.56 -18.94
CA GLY A 117 -8.50 1.43 -19.60
C GLY A 117 -7.88 2.50 -18.70
N ILE A 118 -8.17 2.50 -17.39
CA ILE A 118 -7.55 3.45 -16.46
C ILE A 118 -6.07 3.08 -16.28
N GLN A 119 -5.23 4.08 -16.45
CA GLN A 119 -3.84 4.02 -15.99
C GLN A 119 -3.81 4.38 -14.51
N PHE A 120 -3.42 3.43 -13.68
CA PHE A 120 -3.24 3.67 -12.26
C PHE A 120 -2.16 4.72 -12.01
N PRO A 121 -2.41 5.72 -11.13
CA PRO A 121 -1.44 6.75 -10.89
C PRO A 121 -0.18 6.20 -10.22
N THR A 122 0.97 6.63 -10.68
CA THR A 122 2.26 6.42 -10.01
C THR A 122 2.58 7.54 -9.02
N ASP A 123 1.94 8.69 -9.20
CA ASP A 123 2.13 9.88 -8.38
C ASP A 123 1.05 9.98 -7.31
N ALA A 124 1.41 10.52 -6.14
CA ALA A 124 0.44 10.84 -5.11
C ALA A 124 -0.48 11.99 -5.57
N ARG A 125 -1.74 11.90 -5.20
CA ARG A 125 -2.77 12.87 -5.57
C ARG A 125 -3.43 13.48 -4.34
N LYS A 126 -3.66 14.79 -4.35
CA LYS A 126 -4.55 15.48 -3.43
C LYS A 126 -5.85 15.78 -4.18
N PHE A 127 -6.98 15.28 -3.69
CA PHE A 127 -8.28 15.49 -4.32
C PHE A 127 -8.77 16.93 -4.11
N GLY A 128 -9.42 17.47 -5.13
CA GLY A 128 -10.08 18.76 -5.09
C GLY A 128 -11.40 18.73 -4.30
N SER A 129 -12.13 19.82 -4.30
CA SER A 129 -13.29 20.02 -3.42
C SER A 129 -14.43 19.04 -3.68
N GLU A 130 -14.73 18.73 -4.94
CA GLU A 130 -15.84 17.86 -5.33
C GLU A 130 -15.56 16.41 -4.95
N SER A 131 -14.43 15.87 -5.39
CA SER A 131 -14.03 14.49 -5.08
C SER A 131 -13.82 14.30 -3.59
N SER A 132 -13.16 15.24 -2.92
CA SER A 132 -12.97 15.20 -1.46
C SER A 132 -14.31 15.18 -0.73
N ARG A 133 -15.32 15.92 -1.16
CA ARG A 133 -16.65 15.91 -0.54
C ARG A 133 -17.29 14.53 -0.60
N ILE A 134 -17.20 13.85 -1.74
CA ILE A 134 -17.73 12.49 -1.92
C ILE A 134 -16.95 11.51 -1.03
N ILE A 135 -15.62 11.53 -1.11
CA ILE A 135 -14.74 10.62 -0.37
C ILE A 135 -14.94 10.78 1.14
N ARG A 136 -14.92 12.02 1.66
CA ARG A 136 -15.13 12.30 3.09
C ARG A 136 -16.46 11.77 3.60
N LYS A 137 -17.56 12.01 2.83
CA LYS A 137 -18.89 11.52 3.20
C LYS A 137 -18.90 9.99 3.26
N THR A 138 -18.29 9.33 2.30
CA THR A 138 -18.23 7.86 2.23
C THR A 138 -17.39 7.30 3.38
N LEU A 139 -16.18 7.80 3.60
CA LEU A 139 -15.31 7.36 4.69
C LEU A 139 -15.97 7.59 6.07
N SER A 140 -16.63 8.73 6.27
CA SER A 140 -17.32 8.99 7.55
C SER A 140 -18.48 8.02 7.81
N ARG A 141 -19.19 7.59 6.76
CA ARG A 141 -20.26 6.58 6.90
C ARG A 141 -19.72 5.20 7.24
N MET A 142 -18.51 4.85 6.77
CA MET A 142 -17.90 3.54 7.05
C MET A 142 -17.69 3.27 8.54
N ASN A 143 -17.66 4.29 9.40
CA ASN A 143 -17.58 4.11 10.85
C ASN A 143 -18.77 3.34 11.43
N ASP A 144 -19.96 3.59 10.89
CA ASP A 144 -21.22 3.08 11.42
C ASP A 144 -21.68 1.80 10.69
N LEU A 145 -20.88 1.30 9.74
CA LEU A 145 -21.20 0.14 8.92
C LEU A 145 -20.45 -1.10 9.38
N ASP A 146 -21.09 -2.25 9.21
CA ASP A 146 -20.46 -3.56 9.29
C ASP A 146 -19.47 -3.80 8.12
N GLU A 147 -18.81 -4.93 8.11
CA GLU A 147 -17.81 -5.28 7.08
C GLU A 147 -18.41 -5.31 5.68
N LEU A 148 -19.62 -5.84 5.51
CA LEU A 148 -20.28 -5.89 4.20
C LEU A 148 -20.68 -4.49 3.73
N GLY A 149 -21.20 -3.66 4.64
CA GLY A 149 -21.52 -2.26 4.34
C GLY A 149 -20.28 -1.46 3.94
N ARG A 150 -19.15 -1.67 4.63
CA ARG A 150 -17.86 -1.07 4.26
C ARG A 150 -17.38 -1.51 2.89
N LEU A 151 -17.55 -2.79 2.55
CA LEU A 151 -17.21 -3.31 1.22
C LEU A 151 -18.06 -2.64 0.13
N CYS A 152 -19.35 -2.45 0.35
CA CYS A 152 -20.23 -1.72 -0.58
C CYS A 152 -19.77 -0.26 -0.78
N GLU A 153 -19.38 0.42 0.29
CA GLU A 153 -18.84 1.77 0.20
C GLU A 153 -17.48 1.79 -0.52
N MET A 154 -16.65 0.76 -0.35
CA MET A 154 -15.41 0.61 -1.10
C MET A 154 -15.64 0.53 -2.60
N PHE A 155 -16.63 -0.23 -3.07
CA PHE A 155 -17.01 -0.29 -4.50
C PHE A 155 -17.46 1.08 -5.05
N ARG A 156 -18.07 1.92 -4.22
CA ARG A 156 -18.40 3.31 -4.59
C ARG A 156 -17.19 4.22 -4.65
N LEU A 157 -16.20 3.98 -3.79
CA LEU A 157 -14.97 4.78 -3.74
C LEU A 157 -14.05 4.51 -4.93
N LEU A 158 -13.89 3.25 -5.36
CA LEU A 158 -12.93 2.88 -6.39
C LEU A 158 -13.05 3.73 -7.67
N PRO A 159 -14.24 3.91 -8.28
CA PRO A 159 -14.37 4.80 -9.42
C PRO A 159 -13.97 6.25 -9.11
N VAL A 160 -14.42 6.80 -7.98
CA VAL A 160 -14.09 8.18 -7.60
C VAL A 160 -12.58 8.37 -7.45
N ILE A 161 -11.90 7.44 -6.80
CA ILE A 161 -10.46 7.49 -6.58
C ILE A 161 -9.67 7.50 -7.89
N PHE A 162 -10.06 6.65 -8.83
CA PHE A 162 -9.26 6.40 -10.03
C PHE A 162 -9.71 7.17 -11.27
N THR A 163 -10.98 7.61 -11.37
CA THR A 163 -11.47 8.32 -12.56
C THR A 163 -11.62 9.82 -12.39
N SER A 164 -11.53 10.33 -11.15
CA SER A 164 -11.69 11.77 -10.90
C SER A 164 -10.56 12.56 -11.54
N SER A 165 -10.91 13.61 -12.26
CA SER A 165 -9.99 14.63 -12.78
C SER A 165 -9.77 15.78 -11.78
N ASP A 166 -10.61 15.88 -10.74
CA ASP A 166 -10.54 16.89 -9.68
C ASP A 166 -9.47 16.52 -8.65
N HIS A 167 -8.22 16.62 -9.05
CA HIS A 167 -7.07 16.40 -8.16
C HIS A 167 -5.87 17.25 -8.58
N THR A 168 -4.97 17.46 -7.63
CA THR A 168 -3.67 18.10 -7.84
C THR A 168 -2.56 17.11 -7.50
N PHE A 169 -1.39 17.37 -8.06
CA PHE A 169 -0.18 16.63 -7.76
C PHE A 169 0.22 16.77 -6.28
N ALA A 170 0.57 15.66 -5.64
CA ALA A 170 0.93 15.61 -4.22
C ALA A 170 2.28 14.96 -3.93
N GLY A 171 2.96 14.40 -4.93
CA GLY A 171 4.31 13.85 -4.82
C GLY A 171 4.62 12.80 -5.87
N LYS A 172 5.91 12.70 -6.25
CA LYS A 172 6.44 11.65 -7.14
C LYS A 172 7.17 10.59 -6.34
N PRO A 173 7.18 9.33 -6.81
CA PRO A 173 8.09 8.34 -6.26
C PRO A 173 9.52 8.90 -6.26
N MET A 174 10.18 8.85 -5.11
CA MET A 174 11.60 9.19 -5.07
C MET A 174 12.33 8.26 -6.04
N ARG A 175 13.27 8.81 -6.81
CA ARG A 175 14.18 8.04 -7.67
C ARG A 175 15.16 7.16 -6.88
N ILE A 176 14.66 6.42 -5.92
CA ILE A 176 15.32 5.19 -5.41
C ILE A 176 14.96 4.06 -6.40
N GLU A 177 14.86 4.45 -7.68
CA GLU A 177 14.21 3.68 -8.76
C GLU A 177 14.85 2.33 -9.01
N ARG A 178 16.16 2.23 -8.85
CA ARG A 178 16.86 1.01 -9.21
C ARG A 178 16.58 -0.12 -8.22
N ASP A 179 16.52 0.19 -6.94
CA ASP A 179 16.37 -0.82 -5.89
C ASP A 179 14.91 -1.25 -5.72
N VAL A 180 13.95 -0.33 -5.81
CA VAL A 180 12.52 -0.66 -5.75
C VAL A 180 12.11 -1.50 -6.98
N ARG A 181 12.51 -1.09 -8.18
CA ARG A 181 12.22 -1.85 -9.40
C ARG A 181 12.84 -3.25 -9.36
N ARG A 182 14.08 -3.36 -8.90
CA ARG A 182 14.74 -4.66 -8.72
C ARG A 182 14.02 -5.54 -7.71
N MET A 183 13.59 -4.99 -6.57
CA MET A 183 12.83 -5.77 -5.59
C MET A 183 11.47 -6.21 -6.11
N GLN A 184 10.78 -5.39 -6.91
CA GLN A 184 9.54 -5.78 -7.60
C GLN A 184 9.79 -6.90 -8.61
N GLN A 185 10.86 -6.82 -9.42
CA GLN A 185 11.25 -7.88 -10.34
C GLN A 185 11.57 -9.18 -9.59
N ILE A 186 12.32 -9.11 -8.48
CA ILE A 186 12.63 -10.26 -7.62
C ILE A 186 11.34 -10.89 -7.06
N SER A 187 10.41 -10.08 -6.58
CA SER A 187 9.14 -10.56 -6.03
C SER A 187 8.27 -11.21 -7.12
N ALA A 188 8.15 -10.58 -8.28
CA ALA A 188 7.39 -11.12 -9.42
C ALA A 188 8.00 -12.44 -9.92
N TYR A 189 9.33 -12.51 -10.03
CA TYR A 189 10.03 -13.74 -10.41
C TYR A 189 9.80 -14.86 -9.39
N LEU A 190 9.89 -14.54 -8.09
CA LEU A 190 9.62 -15.52 -7.03
C LEU A 190 8.19 -16.05 -7.10
N MET A 191 7.20 -15.17 -7.26
CA MET A 191 5.78 -15.56 -7.36
C MET A 191 5.52 -16.47 -8.57
N ALA A 192 6.21 -16.26 -9.68
CA ALA A 192 6.07 -17.09 -10.88
C ALA A 192 6.80 -18.45 -10.77
N HIS A 193 7.86 -18.54 -9.95
CA HIS A 193 8.78 -19.68 -9.97
C HIS A 193 8.97 -20.39 -8.63
N TYR A 194 8.27 -19.98 -7.55
CA TYR A 194 8.51 -20.51 -6.20
C TYR A 194 8.29 -22.04 -6.06
N VAL A 195 7.46 -22.64 -6.91
CA VAL A 195 7.24 -24.11 -6.92
C VAL A 195 8.42 -24.88 -7.52
N HIS A 196 9.30 -24.24 -8.27
CA HIS A 196 10.46 -24.85 -8.93
C HIS A 196 11.76 -24.45 -8.25
N THR A 197 12.84 -25.16 -8.57
CA THR A 197 14.18 -24.76 -8.12
C THR A 197 14.55 -23.43 -8.73
N ILE A 198 14.84 -22.43 -7.90
CA ILE A 198 15.28 -21.10 -8.33
C ILE A 198 16.80 -21.03 -8.23
N SER A 199 17.47 -20.81 -9.38
CA SER A 199 18.91 -20.57 -9.43
C SER A 199 19.24 -19.12 -9.03
N LEU A 200 20.28 -18.96 -8.20
CA LEU A 200 20.78 -17.62 -7.87
C LEU A 200 21.35 -16.88 -9.08
N ASP A 201 21.82 -17.59 -10.07
CA ASP A 201 22.35 -16.99 -11.30
C ASP A 201 21.22 -16.50 -12.20
N GLU A 202 20.13 -17.23 -12.29
CA GLU A 202 18.94 -16.83 -13.05
C GLU A 202 18.31 -15.57 -12.47
N ILE A 203 18.01 -15.54 -11.16
CA ILE A 203 17.41 -14.36 -10.55
C ILE A 203 18.36 -13.15 -10.55
N ALA A 204 19.67 -13.36 -10.42
CA ALA A 204 20.65 -12.29 -10.55
C ALA A 204 20.64 -11.69 -11.95
N ALA A 205 20.60 -12.53 -13.00
CA ALA A 205 20.51 -12.09 -14.39
C ALA A 205 19.21 -11.32 -14.66
N GLU A 206 18.07 -11.78 -14.14
CA GLU A 206 16.76 -11.12 -14.26
C GLU A 206 16.78 -9.65 -13.78
N VAL A 207 17.55 -9.37 -12.72
CA VAL A 207 17.67 -8.00 -12.20
C VAL A 207 18.94 -7.27 -12.66
N GLY A 208 19.61 -7.79 -13.68
CA GLY A 208 20.81 -7.18 -14.27
C GLY A 208 22.01 -7.12 -13.32
N MET A 209 22.22 -8.19 -12.51
CA MET A 209 23.32 -8.31 -11.56
C MET A 209 24.08 -9.62 -11.76
N ASN A 210 25.34 -9.68 -11.34
CA ASN A 210 26.01 -10.95 -11.12
C ASN A 210 25.60 -11.54 -9.76
N ARG A 211 25.79 -12.85 -9.58
CA ARG A 211 25.39 -13.59 -8.38
C ARG A 211 25.90 -12.98 -7.07
N SER A 212 27.18 -12.59 -7.01
CA SER A 212 27.78 -12.04 -5.80
C SER A 212 27.16 -10.67 -5.42
N ALA A 213 26.99 -9.80 -6.42
CA ALA A 213 26.35 -8.50 -6.24
C ALA A 213 24.87 -8.66 -5.82
N PHE A 214 24.15 -9.61 -6.42
CA PHE A 214 22.77 -9.93 -6.04
C PHE A 214 22.66 -10.41 -4.60
N CYS A 215 23.49 -11.37 -4.16
CA CYS A 215 23.44 -11.88 -2.79
C CYS A 215 23.69 -10.77 -1.76
N SER A 216 24.70 -9.92 -2.00
CA SER A 216 25.02 -8.79 -1.13
C SER A 216 23.90 -7.75 -1.12
N TYR A 217 23.34 -7.43 -2.30
CA TYR A 217 22.22 -6.53 -2.47
C TYR A 217 20.98 -7.02 -1.72
N PHE A 218 20.59 -8.28 -1.97
CA PHE A 218 19.37 -8.85 -1.37
C PHE A 218 19.47 -8.91 0.15
N LYS A 219 20.63 -9.38 0.69
CA LYS A 219 20.87 -9.43 2.13
C LYS A 219 20.81 -8.04 2.78
N ARG A 220 21.33 -7.00 2.11
CA ARG A 220 21.22 -5.60 2.58
C ARG A 220 19.76 -5.13 2.60
N CYS A 221 18.97 -5.45 1.57
CA CYS A 221 17.60 -4.97 1.45
C CYS A 221 16.59 -5.72 2.35
N LYS A 222 16.80 -7.02 2.58
CA LYS A 222 15.86 -7.89 3.31
C LYS A 222 16.36 -8.38 4.67
N GLY A 223 17.62 -8.13 5.02
CA GLY A 223 18.21 -8.59 6.27
C GLY A 223 18.50 -10.09 6.33
N MET A 224 18.17 -10.86 5.27
CA MET A 224 18.34 -12.31 5.16
C MET A 224 18.82 -12.69 3.76
N THR A 225 19.33 -13.92 3.60
CA THR A 225 19.71 -14.42 2.28
C THR A 225 18.49 -14.70 1.39
N PHE A 226 18.69 -14.69 0.08
CA PHE A 226 17.60 -15.02 -0.86
C PHE A 226 17.08 -16.44 -0.66
N SER A 227 17.96 -17.40 -0.39
CA SER A 227 17.56 -18.79 -0.12
C SER A 227 16.68 -18.92 1.13
N GLU A 228 17.02 -18.24 2.21
CA GLU A 228 16.17 -18.17 3.42
C GLU A 228 14.82 -17.53 3.12
N PHE A 229 14.81 -16.48 2.34
CA PHE A 229 13.58 -15.79 1.93
C PHE A 229 12.66 -16.69 1.09
N VAL A 230 13.21 -17.41 0.09
CA VAL A 230 12.46 -18.40 -0.73
C VAL A 230 11.89 -19.49 0.14
N THR A 231 12.69 -20.04 1.07
CA THR A 231 12.23 -21.09 2.00
C THR A 231 11.08 -20.60 2.86
N ARG A 232 11.21 -19.39 3.43
CA ARG A 232 10.13 -18.79 4.24
C ARG A 232 8.87 -18.54 3.42
N TYR A 233 9.00 -18.05 2.20
CA TYR A 233 7.88 -17.84 1.28
C TYR A 233 7.15 -19.14 0.98
N ARG A 234 7.88 -20.23 0.66
CA ARG A 234 7.32 -21.56 0.40
C ARG A 234 6.59 -22.11 1.62
N LEU A 235 7.20 -21.99 2.80
CA LEU A 235 6.58 -22.46 4.06
C LEU A 235 5.28 -21.71 4.34
N ASN A 236 5.28 -20.39 4.19
CA ASN A 236 4.06 -19.61 4.39
C ASN A 236 2.96 -20.03 3.39
N THR A 237 3.30 -20.16 2.12
CA THR A 237 2.35 -20.63 1.08
C THR A 237 1.83 -22.05 1.38
N ALA A 238 2.70 -22.95 1.82
CA ALA A 238 2.29 -24.30 2.22
C ALA A 238 1.33 -24.27 3.43
N CYS A 239 1.61 -23.45 4.44
CA CYS A 239 0.71 -23.27 5.58
C CYS A 239 -0.64 -22.70 5.14
N GLU A 240 -0.67 -21.75 4.23
CA GLU A 240 -1.92 -21.19 3.67
C GLU A 240 -2.73 -22.26 2.92
N LEU A 241 -2.07 -23.08 2.09
CA LEU A 241 -2.73 -24.16 1.38
C LEU A 241 -3.29 -25.23 2.33
N LEU A 242 -2.58 -25.55 3.41
CA LEU A 242 -3.05 -26.50 4.43
C LEU A 242 -4.27 -26.00 5.21
N VAL A 243 -4.34 -24.69 5.46
CA VAL A 243 -5.44 -24.09 6.23
C VAL A 243 -6.66 -23.83 5.35
N HIS A 244 -6.45 -23.41 4.09
CA HIS A 244 -7.52 -22.87 3.22
C HIS A 244 -7.86 -23.77 2.03
N SER A 245 -7.24 -24.95 1.89
CA SER A 245 -7.59 -25.92 0.86
C SER A 245 -7.78 -27.32 1.44
N GLN A 246 -8.39 -28.21 0.64
CA GLN A 246 -8.52 -29.65 0.99
C GLN A 246 -7.36 -30.49 0.45
N LYS A 247 -6.26 -29.87 0.05
CA LYS A 247 -5.09 -30.57 -0.49
C LYS A 247 -4.39 -31.36 0.60
N GLN A 248 -3.94 -32.56 0.25
CA GLN A 248 -3.11 -33.36 1.14
C GLN A 248 -1.67 -32.83 1.17
N VAL A 249 -0.94 -33.11 2.24
CA VAL A 249 0.47 -32.69 2.39
C VAL A 249 1.32 -33.09 1.18
N SER A 250 1.08 -34.31 0.65
CA SER A 250 1.77 -34.84 -0.54
C SER A 250 1.48 -34.10 -1.86
N GLU A 251 0.45 -33.26 -1.89
CA GLU A 251 0.10 -32.43 -3.06
C GLU A 251 0.64 -31.01 -2.94
N ILE A 252 1.16 -30.65 -1.77
CA ILE A 252 1.68 -29.33 -1.45
C ILE A 252 3.21 -29.30 -1.43
N CYS A 253 3.85 -30.48 -1.17
CA CYS A 253 5.32 -30.63 -1.08
C CYS A 253 5.97 -30.94 -2.41
#